data_9e5d4f1c3d7d1af35fd25cd8fb8b5c71
#
_entry.id   9e5d4f1c3d7d1af35fd25cd8fb8b5c71
#
_cell.length_a   1.000
_cell.length_b   1.000
_cell.length_c   1.000
_cell.angle_alpha   90.00
_cell.angle_beta   90.00
_cell.angle_gamma   90.00
#
_symmetry.space_group_name_H-M   'P 1'
#
loop_
_entity.id
_entity.type
_entity.pdbx_description
1 polymer ?
#
loop_
_entity_poly.entity_id
_entity_poly.type
_entity_poly.pdbx_seq_one_letter_code
_entity_poly.pdbx_strand_id
1 'polypeptide(L)'
;VVEQAPLNTKLYSWQIAGGSRSISSSWDALRMAGATARHLLKQVVANDLKVPMEELATENGVIYHKKSNKSFTYGQVASAASSLEVPKEVKLKEVTEYKIIGTDRKNVDGKKIVTGQPLFGIDYKEAGTLTAMLIHPPAFGTKLKSVDLDAVKKMPGIKDAFVIESYTDGMERQWSDVAAFTELVVIVGDSTWQVMSAKKSVKP
;
A
#
# COMPACT_ATOMS: atom_id res chain seq x y z
N VAL A 1 -8.28 -9.38 -0.92
CA VAL A 1 -7.57 -8.51 -1.85
C VAL A 1 -6.79 -7.51 -1.03
N VAL A 2 -5.55 -7.24 -1.39
CA VAL A 2 -4.73 -6.18 -0.78
C VAL A 2 -4.69 -5.04 -1.78
N GLU A 3 -5.07 -3.85 -1.35
CA GLU A 3 -5.13 -2.66 -2.17
C GLU A 3 -4.30 -1.54 -1.54
N GLN A 4 -3.80 -0.63 -2.37
CA GLN A 4 -3.06 0.54 -1.90
C GLN A 4 -4.02 1.51 -1.23
N ALA A 5 -3.76 1.85 0.03
CA ALA A 5 -4.52 2.88 0.71
C ALA A 5 -4.19 4.27 0.15
N PRO A 6 -5.17 5.19 0.05
CA PRO A 6 -4.88 6.58 -0.29
C PRO A 6 -4.06 7.25 0.82
N LEU A 7 -3.34 8.30 0.48
CA LEU A 7 -2.66 9.11 1.48
C LEU A 7 -3.69 9.74 2.43
N ASN A 8 -3.56 9.48 3.71
CA ASN A 8 -4.42 10.05 4.74
C ASN A 8 -3.67 10.16 6.07
N THR A 9 -3.06 11.30 6.30
CA THR A 9 -2.28 11.56 7.51
C THR A 9 -3.12 11.68 8.78
N LYS A 10 -4.44 11.84 8.66
CA LYS A 10 -5.36 11.86 9.80
C LYS A 10 -5.69 10.46 10.31
N LEU A 11 -5.84 9.48 9.40
CA LEU A 11 -6.11 8.09 9.74
C LEU A 11 -4.82 7.29 9.95
N TYR A 12 -3.79 7.56 9.14
CA TYR A 12 -2.54 6.83 9.13
C TYR A 12 -1.38 7.77 9.43
N SER A 13 -0.89 7.74 10.65
CA SER A 13 0.26 8.56 11.06
C SER A 13 1.56 8.20 10.32
N TRP A 14 1.59 7.04 9.66
CA TRP A 14 2.78 6.48 9.06
C TRP A 14 2.47 5.61 7.84
N GLN A 15 2.58 6.19 6.65
CA GLN A 15 2.38 5.48 5.39
C GLN A 15 3.69 5.37 4.61
N ILE A 16 4.67 4.69 5.19
CA ILE A 16 6.00 4.52 4.61
C ILE A 16 6.49 3.08 4.77
N ALA A 17 7.18 2.57 3.78
CA ALA A 17 7.92 1.32 3.86
C ALA A 17 9.42 1.61 3.91
N GLY A 18 10.02 1.38 5.07
CA GLY A 18 11.46 1.63 5.28
C GLY A 18 11.93 1.14 6.64
N GLY A 19 13.25 1.03 6.80
CA GLY A 19 13.88 0.62 8.07
C GLY A 19 13.49 -0.77 8.56
N SER A 20 13.05 -1.68 7.67
CA SER A 20 12.56 -3.03 8.01
C SER A 20 11.43 -3.05 9.04
N ARG A 21 10.60 -2.00 9.09
CA ARG A 21 9.57 -1.82 10.12
C ARG A 21 8.19 -2.34 9.77
N SER A 22 7.95 -2.80 8.55
CA SER A 22 6.61 -3.21 8.11
C SER A 22 5.95 -4.25 9.02
N ILE A 23 6.69 -5.24 9.48
CA ILE A 23 6.16 -6.25 10.41
C ILE A 23 6.05 -5.68 11.82
N SER A 24 7.10 -5.09 12.35
CA SER A 24 7.11 -4.61 13.74
C SER A 24 6.11 -3.49 14.01
N SER A 25 5.94 -2.55 13.08
CA SER A 25 4.97 -1.46 13.24
C SER A 25 3.51 -1.90 13.07
N SER A 26 3.23 -2.98 12.37
CA SER A 26 1.87 -3.49 12.17
C SER A 26 1.52 -4.68 13.10
N TRP A 27 2.47 -5.14 13.92
CA TRP A 27 2.34 -6.34 14.72
C TRP A 27 1.09 -6.36 15.60
N ASP A 28 0.93 -5.37 16.45
CA ASP A 28 -0.19 -5.33 17.39
C ASP A 28 -1.51 -4.99 16.69
N ALA A 29 -1.48 -4.02 15.77
CA ALA A 29 -2.67 -3.59 15.05
C ALA A 29 -3.30 -4.72 14.20
N LEU A 30 -2.49 -5.47 13.44
CA LEU A 30 -2.99 -6.56 12.61
C LEU A 30 -3.43 -7.77 13.44
N ARG A 31 -2.73 -8.09 14.52
CA ARG A 31 -3.15 -9.15 15.44
C ARG A 31 -4.47 -8.81 16.11
N MET A 32 -4.63 -7.57 16.58
CA MET A 32 -5.87 -7.10 17.19
C MET A 32 -7.03 -7.13 16.19
N ALA A 33 -6.84 -6.60 14.98
CA ALA A 33 -7.86 -6.64 13.94
C ALA A 33 -8.32 -8.06 13.61
N GLY A 34 -7.36 -8.99 13.44
CA GLY A 34 -7.67 -10.40 13.18
C GLY A 34 -8.37 -11.11 14.36
N ALA A 35 -7.96 -10.82 15.59
CA ALA A 35 -8.58 -11.38 16.78
C ALA A 35 -10.01 -10.85 16.96
N THR A 36 -10.23 -9.55 16.74
CA THR A 36 -11.53 -8.89 16.80
C THR A 36 -12.49 -9.46 15.76
N ALA A 37 -12.06 -9.55 14.51
CA ALA A 37 -12.87 -10.15 13.45
C ALA A 37 -13.26 -11.59 13.79
N ARG A 38 -12.32 -12.41 14.24
CA ARG A 38 -12.59 -13.78 14.66
C ARG A 38 -13.55 -13.83 15.84
N HIS A 39 -13.44 -12.92 16.82
CA HIS A 39 -14.34 -12.83 17.97
C HIS A 39 -15.78 -12.56 17.50
N LEU A 40 -15.99 -11.55 16.66
CA LEU A 40 -17.31 -11.19 16.15
C LEU A 40 -17.96 -12.34 15.35
N LEU A 41 -17.19 -13.01 14.49
CA LEU A 41 -17.67 -14.18 13.74
C LEU A 41 -18.10 -15.32 14.66
N LYS A 42 -17.31 -15.61 15.71
CA LYS A 42 -17.68 -16.60 16.73
C LYS A 42 -18.92 -16.18 17.52
N GLN A 43 -19.05 -14.89 17.84
CA GLN A 43 -20.19 -14.36 18.58
C GLN A 43 -21.51 -14.59 17.85
N VAL A 44 -21.56 -14.41 16.52
CA VAL A 44 -22.75 -14.75 15.73
C VAL A 44 -23.14 -16.21 15.92
N VAL A 45 -22.20 -17.13 15.75
CA VAL A 45 -22.48 -18.57 15.88
C VAL A 45 -22.88 -18.95 17.31
N ALA A 46 -22.25 -18.34 18.32
CA ALA A 46 -22.57 -18.54 19.72
C ALA A 46 -24.03 -18.12 20.03
N ASN A 47 -24.45 -16.97 19.49
CA ASN A 47 -25.82 -16.46 19.64
C ASN A 47 -26.82 -17.38 18.91
N ASP A 48 -26.53 -17.79 17.69
CA ASP A 48 -27.41 -18.65 16.87
C ASP A 48 -27.61 -20.02 17.50
N LEU A 49 -26.56 -20.61 18.02
CA LEU A 49 -26.59 -21.92 18.65
C LEU A 49 -26.99 -21.88 20.14
N LYS A 50 -27.01 -20.67 20.74
CA LYS A 50 -27.20 -20.43 22.18
C LYS A 50 -26.21 -21.21 23.03
N VAL A 51 -24.92 -21.12 22.66
CA VAL A 51 -23.81 -21.81 23.35
C VAL A 51 -22.72 -20.80 23.75
N PRO A 52 -21.91 -21.11 24.76
CA PRO A 52 -20.74 -20.31 25.11
C PRO A 52 -19.73 -20.27 23.97
N MET A 53 -19.06 -19.12 23.79
CA MET A 53 -18.03 -18.95 22.74
C MET A 53 -16.83 -19.90 22.90
N GLU A 54 -16.57 -20.33 24.11
CA GLU A 54 -15.50 -21.27 24.48
C GLU A 54 -15.69 -22.65 23.85
N GLU A 55 -16.93 -23.03 23.57
CA GLU A 55 -17.26 -24.30 22.90
C GLU A 55 -16.99 -24.26 21.39
N LEU A 56 -16.75 -23.07 20.83
CA LEU A 56 -16.50 -22.88 19.41
C LEU A 56 -15.00 -22.87 19.11
N ALA A 57 -14.56 -23.76 18.23
CA ALA A 57 -13.22 -23.77 17.65
C ALA A 57 -13.23 -23.13 16.26
N THR A 58 -12.07 -22.61 15.82
CA THR A 58 -11.94 -22.06 14.47
C THR A 58 -10.70 -22.59 13.78
N GLU A 59 -10.85 -23.01 12.52
CA GLU A 59 -9.76 -23.48 11.70
C GLU A 59 -10.07 -23.25 10.22
N ASN A 60 -9.07 -22.80 9.45
CA ASN A 60 -9.17 -22.62 7.99
C ASN A 60 -10.42 -21.87 7.51
N GLY A 61 -10.83 -20.80 8.21
CA GLY A 61 -12.01 -20.00 7.84
C GLY A 61 -13.36 -20.64 8.21
N VAL A 62 -13.35 -21.65 9.05
CA VAL A 62 -14.56 -22.36 9.54
C VAL A 62 -14.63 -22.31 11.05
N ILE A 63 -15.84 -22.12 11.57
CA ILE A 63 -16.18 -22.19 12.99
C ILE A 63 -16.85 -23.52 13.27
N TYR A 64 -16.38 -24.26 14.25
CA TYR A 64 -16.88 -25.58 14.61
C TYR A 64 -17.47 -25.58 16.01
N HIS A 65 -18.64 -26.18 16.14
CA HIS A 65 -19.20 -26.57 17.44
C HIS A 65 -19.22 -28.11 17.55
N LYS A 66 -18.17 -28.67 18.18
CA LYS A 66 -17.95 -30.13 18.21
C LYS A 66 -19.11 -30.90 18.84
N LYS A 67 -19.72 -30.35 19.91
CA LYS A 67 -20.81 -31.04 20.63
C LYS A 67 -22.05 -31.28 19.77
N SER A 68 -22.40 -30.34 18.87
CA SER A 68 -23.57 -30.50 17.99
C SER A 68 -23.17 -30.92 16.57
N ASN A 69 -21.90 -31.16 16.28
CA ASN A 69 -21.36 -31.48 14.97
C ASN A 69 -21.75 -30.47 13.87
N LYS A 70 -21.92 -29.19 14.25
CA LYS A 70 -22.22 -28.09 13.32
C LYS A 70 -20.97 -27.31 12.97
N SER A 71 -20.96 -26.78 11.74
CA SER A 71 -19.89 -25.90 11.26
C SER A 71 -20.45 -24.77 10.42
N PHE A 72 -19.77 -23.62 10.42
CA PHE A 72 -20.14 -22.40 9.70
C PHE A 72 -18.89 -21.81 9.09
N THR A 73 -18.89 -21.50 7.81
CA THR A 73 -17.80 -20.75 7.19
C THR A 73 -17.84 -19.30 7.66
N TYR A 74 -16.69 -18.62 7.69
CA TYR A 74 -16.63 -17.18 7.99
C TYR A 74 -17.52 -16.37 7.04
N GLY A 75 -17.57 -16.74 5.75
CA GLY A 75 -18.40 -16.06 4.77
C GLY A 75 -19.91 -16.15 5.09
N GLN A 76 -20.39 -17.27 5.62
CA GLN A 76 -21.81 -17.42 5.98
C GLN A 76 -22.24 -16.48 7.10
N VAL A 77 -21.35 -16.11 8.00
CA VAL A 77 -21.68 -15.29 9.18
C VAL A 77 -21.11 -13.87 9.12
N ALA A 78 -20.36 -13.54 8.08
CA ALA A 78 -19.67 -12.25 7.96
C ALA A 78 -20.64 -11.05 7.98
N SER A 79 -21.76 -11.14 7.27
CA SER A 79 -22.76 -10.06 7.23
C SER A 79 -23.39 -9.80 8.57
N ALA A 80 -23.73 -10.86 9.31
CA ALA A 80 -24.27 -10.71 10.67
C ALA A 80 -23.20 -10.18 11.64
N ALA A 81 -21.96 -10.64 11.50
CA ALA A 81 -20.84 -10.17 12.33
C ALA A 81 -20.55 -8.68 12.15
N SER A 82 -20.70 -8.15 10.94
CA SER A 82 -20.48 -6.71 10.67
C SER A 82 -21.49 -5.78 11.35
N SER A 83 -22.62 -6.31 11.82
CA SER A 83 -23.64 -5.56 12.54
C SER A 83 -23.47 -5.59 14.06
N LEU A 84 -22.50 -6.37 14.57
CA LEU A 84 -22.22 -6.43 15.99
C LEU A 84 -21.35 -5.26 16.46
N GLU A 85 -21.54 -4.87 17.71
CA GLU A 85 -20.67 -3.89 18.36
C GLU A 85 -19.24 -4.45 18.49
N VAL A 86 -18.26 -3.65 18.12
CA VAL A 86 -16.85 -4.02 18.23
C VAL A 86 -16.45 -4.03 19.71
N PRO A 87 -15.94 -5.15 20.25
CA PRO A 87 -15.54 -5.23 21.63
C PRO A 87 -14.34 -4.31 21.92
N LYS A 88 -14.33 -3.69 23.09
CA LYS A 88 -13.22 -2.81 23.52
C LYS A 88 -11.89 -3.54 23.64
N GLU A 89 -11.95 -4.78 24.05
CA GLU A 89 -10.77 -5.64 24.27
C GLU A 89 -11.04 -7.05 23.75
N VAL A 90 -10.04 -7.65 23.13
CA VAL A 90 -10.07 -9.04 22.68
C VAL A 90 -8.76 -9.71 23.09
N LYS A 91 -8.87 -10.90 23.68
CA LYS A 91 -7.68 -11.68 24.04
C LYS A 91 -6.95 -12.15 22.78
N LEU A 92 -5.69 -11.79 22.67
CA LEU A 92 -4.79 -12.29 21.64
C LEU A 92 -4.35 -13.72 21.98
N LYS A 93 -3.92 -14.46 20.96
CA LYS A 93 -3.29 -15.77 21.14
C LYS A 93 -1.92 -15.63 21.78
N GLU A 94 -1.60 -16.55 22.67
CA GLU A 94 -0.26 -16.71 23.18
C GLU A 94 0.67 -17.30 22.12
N VAL A 95 1.99 -17.12 22.29
CA VAL A 95 3.01 -17.60 21.34
C VAL A 95 2.87 -19.10 21.07
N THR A 96 2.54 -19.88 22.08
CA THR A 96 2.31 -21.33 21.99
C THR A 96 1.09 -21.72 21.14
N GLU A 97 0.18 -20.79 20.91
CA GLU A 97 -1.03 -21.00 20.10
C GLU A 97 -0.83 -20.62 18.62
N TYR A 98 0.34 -20.11 18.25
CA TYR A 98 0.62 -19.69 16.87
C TYR A 98 0.70 -20.90 15.94
N LYS A 99 0.01 -20.81 14.81
CA LYS A 99 0.02 -21.83 13.75
C LYS A 99 0.55 -21.29 12.42
N ILE A 100 0.62 -19.98 12.29
CA ILE A 100 1.07 -19.27 11.07
C ILE A 100 2.29 -18.43 11.38
N ILE A 101 2.22 -17.59 12.42
CA ILE A 101 3.34 -16.78 12.88
C ILE A 101 4.47 -17.70 13.34
N GLY A 102 5.70 -17.41 12.94
CA GLY A 102 6.87 -18.21 13.24
C GLY A 102 7.07 -19.44 12.32
N THR A 103 6.21 -19.63 11.32
CA THR A 103 6.39 -20.68 10.30
C THR A 103 6.90 -20.08 8.99
N ASP A 104 7.64 -20.89 8.21
CA ASP A 104 8.10 -20.47 6.90
C ASP A 104 6.93 -20.19 5.96
N ARG A 105 6.92 -18.99 5.39
CA ARG A 105 5.89 -18.52 4.44
C ARG A 105 6.55 -17.91 3.23
N LYS A 106 6.21 -18.42 2.07
CA LYS A 106 6.70 -17.85 0.81
C LYS A 106 6.01 -16.52 0.52
N ASN A 107 6.74 -15.61 -0.12
CA ASN A 107 6.16 -14.39 -0.66
C ASN A 107 5.09 -14.76 -1.69
N VAL A 108 3.87 -14.21 -1.53
CA VAL A 108 2.71 -14.47 -2.41
C VAL A 108 2.99 -14.07 -3.86
N ASP A 109 3.82 -13.08 -4.10
CA ASP A 109 4.24 -12.61 -5.41
C ASP A 109 5.60 -13.17 -5.87
N GLY A 110 6.22 -14.03 -5.08
CA GLY A 110 7.57 -14.55 -5.34
C GLY A 110 7.71 -15.16 -6.74
N LYS A 111 6.73 -15.96 -7.19
CA LYS A 111 6.73 -16.53 -8.53
C LYS A 111 6.66 -15.46 -9.63
N LYS A 112 5.82 -14.45 -9.45
CA LYS A 112 5.69 -13.34 -10.41
C LYS A 112 6.99 -12.56 -10.53
N ILE A 113 7.62 -12.25 -9.39
CA ILE A 113 8.90 -11.52 -9.34
C ILE A 113 9.98 -12.27 -10.11
N VAL A 114 10.21 -13.54 -9.80
CA VAL A 114 11.28 -14.34 -10.43
C VAL A 114 11.02 -14.70 -11.89
N THR A 115 9.79 -14.60 -12.35
CA THR A 115 9.42 -14.82 -13.77
C THR A 115 9.26 -13.51 -14.56
N GLY A 116 9.57 -12.35 -13.96
CA GLY A 116 9.52 -11.06 -14.64
C GLY A 116 8.10 -10.60 -14.98
N GLN A 117 7.09 -11.00 -14.22
CA GLN A 117 5.74 -10.48 -14.43
C GLN A 117 5.65 -9.02 -13.93
N PRO A 118 4.94 -8.14 -14.65
CA PRO A 118 4.77 -6.74 -14.25
C PRO A 118 4.11 -6.62 -12.88
N LEU A 119 4.78 -5.99 -11.91
CA LEU A 119 4.29 -5.77 -10.54
C LEU A 119 4.57 -4.37 -10.01
N PHE A 120 5.50 -3.66 -10.63
CA PHE A 120 6.01 -2.38 -10.12
C PHE A 120 5.56 -1.23 -10.99
N GLY A 121 5.55 -0.01 -10.44
CA GLY A 121 5.13 1.18 -11.18
C GLY A 121 5.91 1.40 -12.48
N ILE A 122 7.20 1.01 -12.53
CA ILE A 122 8.01 1.08 -13.75
C ILE A 122 7.53 0.12 -14.85
N ASP A 123 6.83 -0.93 -14.49
CA ASP A 123 6.30 -1.93 -15.43
C ASP A 123 4.91 -1.54 -15.96
N TYR A 124 4.31 -0.50 -15.38
CA TYR A 124 2.96 -0.05 -15.78
C TYR A 124 2.96 0.46 -17.21
N LYS A 125 2.06 -0.07 -18.01
CA LYS A 125 1.87 0.32 -19.41
C LYS A 125 0.38 0.39 -19.72
N GLU A 126 -0.02 1.52 -20.26
CA GLU A 126 -1.38 1.75 -20.74
C GLU A 126 -1.30 2.44 -22.11
N ALA A 127 -2.27 2.14 -22.98
CA ALA A 127 -2.30 2.74 -24.32
C ALA A 127 -2.42 4.27 -24.21
N GLY A 128 -1.54 4.99 -24.91
CA GLY A 128 -1.49 6.45 -24.88
C GLY A 128 -0.72 7.07 -23.72
N THR A 129 -0.15 6.27 -22.82
CA THR A 129 0.70 6.77 -21.74
C THR A 129 2.00 7.35 -22.30
N LEU A 130 2.36 8.54 -21.84
CA LEU A 130 3.63 9.18 -22.13
C LEU A 130 4.66 8.92 -21.02
N THR A 131 5.93 9.00 -21.38
CA THR A 131 7.03 8.96 -20.40
C THR A 131 7.40 10.39 -20.01
N ALA A 132 7.51 10.65 -18.71
CA ALA A 132 8.03 11.90 -18.18
C ALA A 132 9.30 11.67 -17.37
N MET A 133 10.25 12.59 -17.47
CA MET A 133 11.42 12.64 -16.60
C MET A 133 11.58 14.00 -15.98
N LEU A 134 12.04 14.01 -14.73
CA LEU A 134 12.32 15.22 -13.97
C LEU A 134 13.81 15.56 -14.02
N ILE A 135 14.12 16.85 -14.10
CA ILE A 135 15.45 17.38 -13.85
C ILE A 135 15.41 18.09 -12.50
N HIS A 136 16.21 17.59 -11.59
CA HIS A 136 16.37 18.15 -10.27
C HIS A 136 17.48 19.19 -10.25
N PRO A 137 17.43 20.19 -9.37
CA PRO A 137 18.55 21.08 -9.14
C PRO A 137 19.81 20.30 -8.69
N PRO A 138 21.01 20.83 -8.95
CA PRO A 138 22.25 20.11 -8.60
C PRO A 138 22.55 20.06 -7.10
N ALA A 139 21.90 20.91 -6.30
CA ALA A 139 22.08 20.95 -4.85
C ALA A 139 20.79 21.40 -4.14
N PHE A 140 20.65 21.02 -2.89
CA PHE A 140 19.55 21.50 -2.03
C PHE A 140 19.58 23.01 -1.87
N GLY A 141 18.39 23.61 -1.84
CA GLY A 141 18.24 25.05 -1.68
C GLY A 141 18.52 25.89 -2.90
N THR A 142 18.93 25.28 -4.01
CA THR A 142 19.08 25.99 -5.29
C THR A 142 17.72 26.18 -5.95
N LYS A 143 17.56 27.32 -6.64
CA LYS A 143 16.36 27.66 -7.41
C LYS A 143 16.69 27.70 -8.90
N LEU A 144 15.69 27.40 -9.72
CA LEU A 144 15.80 27.56 -11.16
C LEU A 144 15.92 29.05 -11.49
N LYS A 145 17.01 29.44 -12.12
CA LYS A 145 17.21 30.83 -12.60
C LYS A 145 16.53 31.04 -13.95
N SER A 146 16.79 30.15 -14.86
CA SER A 146 16.23 30.18 -16.23
C SER A 146 16.50 28.83 -16.89
N VAL A 147 15.66 28.45 -17.85
CA VAL A 147 15.91 27.30 -18.72
C VAL A 147 15.31 27.57 -20.09
N ASP A 148 16.07 27.27 -21.14
CA ASP A 148 15.55 27.28 -22.50
C ASP A 148 15.08 25.87 -22.88
N LEU A 149 13.76 25.72 -23.02
CA LEU A 149 13.09 24.46 -23.37
C LEU A 149 12.66 24.39 -24.84
N ASP A 150 12.81 25.47 -25.62
CA ASP A 150 12.30 25.52 -26.98
C ASP A 150 13.02 24.55 -27.92
N ALA A 151 14.33 24.40 -27.75
CA ALA A 151 15.10 23.40 -28.46
C ALA A 151 14.72 21.98 -28.09
N VAL A 152 14.45 21.74 -26.83
CA VAL A 152 14.06 20.42 -26.29
C VAL A 152 12.69 20.01 -26.82
N LYS A 153 11.73 20.91 -26.83
CA LYS A 153 10.36 20.66 -27.37
C LYS A 153 10.36 20.24 -28.84
N LYS A 154 11.37 20.63 -29.59
CA LYS A 154 11.52 20.29 -31.04
C LYS A 154 12.21 18.96 -31.28
N MET A 155 12.71 18.28 -30.23
CA MET A 155 13.41 17.01 -30.39
C MET A 155 12.45 15.87 -30.76
N PRO A 156 12.89 14.89 -31.56
CA PRO A 156 12.07 13.78 -32.01
C PRO A 156 11.46 13.00 -30.82
N GLY A 157 10.14 12.81 -30.83
CA GLY A 157 9.40 12.09 -29.83
C GLY A 157 9.15 12.83 -28.52
N ILE A 158 9.56 14.09 -28.39
CA ILE A 158 9.19 14.95 -27.28
C ILE A 158 7.83 15.59 -27.56
N LYS A 159 6.96 15.52 -26.57
CA LYS A 159 5.59 16.08 -26.62
C LYS A 159 5.52 17.44 -25.95
N ASP A 160 6.20 17.58 -24.81
CA ASP A 160 6.29 18.86 -24.10
C ASP A 160 7.49 18.91 -23.14
N ALA A 161 7.84 20.11 -22.72
CA ALA A 161 8.80 20.37 -21.64
C ALA A 161 8.38 21.65 -20.91
N PHE A 162 8.31 21.60 -19.59
CA PHE A 162 7.80 22.69 -18.75
C PHE A 162 8.39 22.64 -17.35
N VAL A 163 8.19 23.71 -16.59
CA VAL A 163 8.58 23.81 -15.19
C VAL A 163 7.36 23.56 -14.31
N ILE A 164 7.53 22.80 -13.24
CA ILE A 164 6.50 22.60 -12.20
C ILE A 164 7.04 23.05 -10.85
N GLU A 165 6.13 23.47 -9.98
CA GLU A 165 6.36 23.55 -8.56
C GLU A 165 6.05 22.19 -7.94
N SER A 166 6.99 21.61 -7.20
CA SER A 166 6.83 20.27 -6.61
C SER A 166 5.95 20.26 -5.37
N TYR A 167 5.88 21.39 -4.67
CA TYR A 167 5.03 21.54 -3.48
C TYR A 167 4.28 22.86 -3.54
N THR A 168 2.97 22.78 -3.37
CA THR A 168 2.09 23.93 -3.26
C THR A 168 1.52 24.03 -1.86
N ASP A 169 1.06 25.20 -1.47
CA ASP A 169 0.40 25.39 -0.18
C ASP A 169 -0.85 24.53 -0.06
N GLY A 170 -1.05 23.92 1.11
CA GLY A 170 -2.19 23.06 1.38
C GLY A 170 -2.03 21.59 0.97
N MET A 171 -0.92 21.19 0.35
CA MET A 171 -0.64 19.77 0.11
C MET A 171 -0.44 19.00 1.42
N GLU A 172 -1.07 17.85 1.51
CA GLU A 172 -0.87 16.92 2.62
C GLU A 172 0.54 16.31 2.53
N ARG A 173 1.30 16.41 3.61
CA ARG A 173 2.69 15.92 3.68
C ARG A 173 2.86 14.92 4.79
N GLN A 174 3.70 13.94 4.55
CA GLN A 174 4.23 13.07 5.60
C GLN A 174 5.54 13.64 6.16
N TRP A 175 5.95 13.17 7.31
CA TRP A 175 7.19 13.58 7.95
C TRP A 175 8.45 13.33 7.06
N SER A 176 8.38 12.38 6.15
CA SER A 176 9.45 12.03 5.21
C SER A 176 9.49 12.89 3.95
N ASP A 177 8.47 13.73 3.74
CA ASP A 177 8.40 14.57 2.55
C ASP A 177 9.29 15.80 2.73
N VAL A 178 10.33 15.87 1.94
CA VAL A 178 11.27 16.99 1.97
C VAL A 178 10.98 17.93 0.80
N ALA A 179 10.72 19.20 1.09
CA ALA A 179 10.59 20.26 0.09
C ALA A 179 11.99 20.75 -0.38
N ALA A 180 12.88 19.81 -0.67
CA ALA A 180 14.25 20.12 -1.04
C ALA A 180 14.38 20.70 -2.47
N PHE A 181 13.41 20.36 -3.33
CA PHE A 181 13.36 20.79 -4.70
C PHE A 181 12.00 21.41 -4.98
N THR A 182 11.92 22.72 -4.90
CA THR A 182 10.66 23.44 -5.09
C THR A 182 10.26 23.58 -6.55
N GLU A 183 11.24 23.67 -7.44
CA GLU A 183 11.02 23.81 -8.87
C GLU A 183 11.75 22.68 -9.62
N LEU A 184 11.05 22.04 -10.55
CA LEU A 184 11.53 20.93 -11.33
C LEU A 184 11.24 21.15 -12.82
N VAL A 185 12.18 20.84 -13.69
CA VAL A 185 11.93 20.79 -15.13
C VAL A 185 11.42 19.40 -15.48
N VAL A 186 10.32 19.34 -16.20
CA VAL A 186 9.69 18.11 -16.70
C VAL A 186 9.87 18.03 -18.20
N ILE A 187 10.26 16.86 -18.70
CA ILE A 187 10.27 16.55 -20.12
C ILE A 187 9.36 15.37 -20.35
N VAL A 188 8.45 15.46 -21.30
CA VAL A 188 7.44 14.46 -21.63
C VAL A 188 7.60 14.01 -23.08
N GLY A 189 7.54 12.70 -23.31
CA GLY A 189 7.68 12.16 -24.66
C GLY A 189 7.17 10.74 -24.82
N ASP A 190 7.32 10.20 -26.03
CA ASP A 190 6.77 8.90 -26.43
C ASP A 190 7.51 7.71 -25.81
N SER A 191 8.76 7.87 -25.45
CA SER A 191 9.56 6.77 -24.90
C SER A 191 10.60 7.25 -23.89
N THR A 192 10.97 6.34 -22.98
CA THR A 192 12.05 6.56 -21.99
C THR A 192 13.36 7.00 -22.67
N TRP A 193 13.74 6.37 -23.78
CA TRP A 193 14.97 6.71 -24.47
C TRP A 193 14.99 8.15 -25.03
N GLN A 194 13.88 8.57 -25.66
CA GLN A 194 13.75 9.91 -26.24
C GLN A 194 13.80 10.98 -25.14
N VAL A 195 13.03 10.79 -24.07
CA VAL A 195 13.00 11.72 -22.93
C VAL A 195 14.37 11.78 -22.24
N MET A 196 15.02 10.64 -22.03
CA MET A 196 16.35 10.58 -21.43
C MET A 196 17.42 11.28 -22.31
N SER A 197 17.33 11.12 -23.62
CA SER A 197 18.23 11.79 -24.57
C SER A 197 18.01 13.31 -24.56
N ALA A 198 16.75 13.75 -24.56
CA ALA A 198 16.38 15.15 -24.44
C ALA A 198 16.84 15.78 -23.13
N LYS A 199 16.67 15.03 -22.00
CA LYS A 199 17.15 15.48 -20.69
C LYS A 199 18.61 15.84 -20.66
N LYS A 200 19.49 15.14 -21.40
CA LYS A 200 20.92 15.42 -21.49
C LYS A 200 21.24 16.74 -22.23
N SER A 201 20.31 17.24 -23.04
CA SER A 201 20.46 18.48 -23.81
C SER A 201 20.05 19.72 -23.03
N VAL A 202 19.34 19.56 -21.92
CA VAL A 202 18.91 20.69 -21.09
C VAL A 202 20.11 21.22 -20.31
N LYS A 203 20.32 22.51 -20.40
CA LYS A 203 21.30 23.25 -19.60
C LYS A 203 20.50 24.22 -18.73
N PRO A 204 20.35 23.94 -17.43
CA PRO A 204 19.69 24.85 -16.49
C PRO A 204 20.57 26.03 -16.13
#